data_edfb4b181ebda5712e8d4f7c9bd10b56
#
_entry.id   edfb4b181ebda5712e8d4f7c9bd10b56
#
_cell.length_a   1.000
_cell.length_b   1.000
_cell.length_c   1.000
_cell.angle_alpha   90.00
_cell.angle_beta   90.00
_cell.angle_gamma   90.00
#
_symmetry.space_group_name_H-M   'P 1'
#
loop_
_entity.id
_entity.type
_entity.pdbx_description
1 polymer ?
#
loop_
_entity_poly.entity_id
_entity_poly.type
_entity_poly.pdbx_seq_one_letter_code
_entity_poly.pdbx_strand_id
1 'polypeptide(L)'
;LHLLAERLTPVEHPAGALLFREGEPNDRFSIIAGGEIEITRQVDENSERVLQTLGRGDFFGEMSLLFTDSVRSASGRARTPVQLLEMKGRQFDLLLHRRPTLAIEILRSVVSRLRLTENAVIADLRARNRELVQAYRDLQAAQARLIEQERIEYELRTARQIQERMLPKVLPSIGGYSLSTCWLPARTVGGDFYDCFPSGDGRVAFVIGDVTGKGIPAALVMATTCSLVRFVAEQLSAPGPMLARINDRIAADIPDKMFVTCLIA
;
A
#
# COMPACT_ATOMS: atom_id res chain seq x y z
N LEU A 1 -18.60 -2.62 58.18
CA LEU A 1 -18.85 -1.32 57.51
C LEU A 1 -18.72 -0.14 58.45
N HIS A 2 -19.27 -0.13 59.72
CA HIS A 2 -19.18 0.99 60.67
C HIS A 2 -17.73 1.37 61.00
N LEU A 3 -16.83 0.43 61.19
CA LEU A 3 -15.41 0.68 61.50
C LEU A 3 -14.59 1.25 60.34
N LEU A 4 -15.09 1.12 59.11
CA LEU A 4 -14.51 1.75 57.92
C LEU A 4 -15.00 3.18 57.77
N ALA A 5 -16.26 3.46 58.08
CA ALA A 5 -16.85 4.80 57.95
C ALA A 5 -16.16 5.88 58.80
N GLU A 6 -15.66 5.53 60.00
CA GLU A 6 -14.99 6.46 60.93
C GLU A 6 -13.56 6.88 60.46
N ARG A 7 -13.01 6.19 59.46
CA ARG A 7 -11.63 6.44 58.97
C ARG A 7 -11.56 6.94 57.52
N LEU A 8 -12.70 7.04 56.86
CA LEU A 8 -12.85 7.52 55.52
C LEU A 8 -13.21 9.00 55.53
N THR A 9 -12.44 9.82 54.84
CA THR A 9 -12.72 11.24 54.67
C THR A 9 -13.45 11.45 53.36
N PRO A 10 -14.68 12.02 53.37
CA PRO A 10 -15.36 12.36 52.13
C PRO A 10 -14.70 13.54 51.46
N VAL A 11 -14.48 13.45 50.14
CA VAL A 11 -13.92 14.52 49.30
C VAL A 11 -14.75 14.60 48.02
N GLU A 12 -15.07 15.82 47.59
CA GLU A 12 -15.83 16.07 46.37
C GLU A 12 -14.98 16.80 45.35
N HIS A 13 -15.15 16.42 44.07
CA HIS A 13 -14.50 17.08 42.96
C HIS A 13 -15.52 17.36 41.85
N PRO A 14 -15.42 18.51 41.17
CA PRO A 14 -16.27 18.84 40.04
C PRO A 14 -15.89 18.00 38.82
N ALA A 15 -16.81 17.90 37.86
CA ALA A 15 -16.54 17.29 36.55
C ALA A 15 -15.34 17.99 35.87
N GLY A 16 -14.51 17.21 35.20
CA GLY A 16 -13.29 17.68 34.54
C GLY A 16 -12.06 17.81 35.43
N ALA A 17 -12.21 17.75 36.77
CA ALA A 17 -11.10 17.86 37.71
C ALA A 17 -10.08 16.74 37.49
N LEU A 18 -8.80 17.11 37.46
CA LEU A 18 -7.69 16.16 37.50
C LEU A 18 -7.48 15.75 38.97
N LEU A 19 -7.67 14.46 39.26
CA LEU A 19 -7.58 13.94 40.62
C LEU A 19 -6.14 13.52 40.96
N PHE A 20 -5.39 13.03 40.04
CA PHE A 20 -3.99 12.64 40.17
C PHE A 20 -3.36 12.44 38.77
N ARG A 21 -2.03 12.52 38.71
CA ARG A 21 -1.23 12.29 37.49
C ARG A 21 -0.39 11.02 37.59
N GLU A 22 -0.14 10.39 36.45
CA GLU A 22 0.86 9.33 36.32
C GLU A 22 2.23 9.80 36.82
N GLY A 23 2.92 8.95 37.57
CA GLY A 23 4.23 9.27 38.18
C GLY A 23 4.21 10.10 39.44
N GLU A 24 3.07 10.67 39.87
CA GLU A 24 2.98 11.39 41.14
C GLU A 24 3.05 10.44 42.35
N PRO A 25 3.70 10.83 43.46
CA PRO A 25 3.66 10.04 44.68
C PRO A 25 2.22 9.89 45.20
N ASN A 26 1.90 8.70 45.68
CA ASN A 26 0.58 8.41 46.26
C ASN A 26 0.66 7.84 47.65
N ASP A 27 -0.06 8.48 48.57
CA ASP A 27 -0.24 8.05 49.96
C ASP A 27 -1.70 7.72 50.32
N ARG A 28 -2.61 7.67 49.32
CA ARG A 28 -4.06 7.54 49.57
C ARG A 28 -4.69 6.41 48.79
N PHE A 29 -5.60 5.73 49.45
CA PHE A 29 -6.57 4.81 48.87
C PHE A 29 -7.93 5.52 48.81
N SER A 30 -8.62 5.41 47.69
CA SER A 30 -9.88 6.08 47.41
C SER A 30 -10.93 5.15 46.91
N ILE A 31 -12.17 5.25 47.45
CA ILE A 31 -13.36 4.52 46.97
C ILE A 31 -14.31 5.55 46.35
N ILE A 32 -14.92 5.24 45.25
CA ILE A 32 -15.89 6.10 44.56
C ILE A 32 -17.28 5.84 45.17
N ALA A 33 -17.78 6.84 45.93
CA ALA A 33 -19.13 6.82 46.46
C ALA A 33 -20.18 7.28 45.47
N GLY A 34 -19.81 8.14 44.51
CA GLY A 34 -20.67 8.61 43.42
C GLY A 34 -19.87 9.27 42.31
N GLY A 35 -20.45 9.27 41.12
CA GLY A 35 -19.81 9.80 39.91
C GLY A 35 -18.95 8.78 39.17
N GLU A 36 -18.26 9.25 38.11
CA GLU A 36 -17.40 8.46 37.21
C GLU A 36 -16.02 9.12 37.06
N ILE A 37 -15.00 8.29 37.05
CA ILE A 37 -13.59 8.69 36.86
C ILE A 37 -13.04 7.96 35.65
N GLU A 38 -12.41 8.71 34.78
CA GLU A 38 -11.68 8.18 33.62
C GLU A 38 -10.20 8.02 34.00
N ILE A 39 -9.67 6.81 33.84
CA ILE A 39 -8.26 6.49 34.07
C ILE A 39 -7.55 6.49 32.73
N THR A 40 -6.54 7.34 32.59
CA THR A 40 -5.76 7.51 31.36
C THR A 40 -4.29 7.22 31.60
N ARG A 41 -3.60 6.83 30.56
CA ARG A 41 -2.15 6.65 30.53
C ARG A 41 -1.57 7.36 29.33
N GLN A 42 -0.45 8.04 29.53
CA GLN A 42 0.29 8.69 28.46
C GLN A 42 0.95 7.62 27.58
N VAL A 43 0.70 7.68 26.27
CA VAL A 43 1.27 6.75 25.29
C VAL A 43 2.43 7.43 24.56
N ASP A 44 2.25 8.70 24.18
CA ASP A 44 3.22 9.55 23.51
C ASP A 44 3.13 10.97 24.10
N GLU A 45 4.05 11.87 23.75
CA GLU A 45 4.09 13.26 24.25
C GLU A 45 2.76 14.02 24.10
N ASN A 46 1.94 13.66 23.10
CA ASN A 46 0.68 14.34 22.77
C ASN A 46 -0.57 13.43 22.81
N SER A 47 -0.46 12.18 23.22
CA SER A 47 -1.61 11.27 23.23
C SER A 47 -1.77 10.54 24.56
N GLU A 48 -2.99 10.65 25.10
CA GLU A 48 -3.42 9.87 26.27
C GLU A 48 -4.36 8.75 25.79
N ARG A 49 -4.19 7.57 26.36
CA ARG A 49 -5.09 6.43 26.14
C ARG A 49 -5.95 6.21 27.36
N VAL A 50 -7.25 6.16 27.17
CA VAL A 50 -8.20 5.73 28.21
C VAL A 50 -8.00 4.24 28.46
N LEU A 51 -7.64 3.90 29.69
CA LEU A 51 -7.48 2.50 30.13
C LEU A 51 -8.81 1.92 30.58
N GLN A 52 -9.55 2.68 31.40
CA GLN A 52 -10.86 2.28 31.93
C GLN A 52 -11.63 3.46 32.52
N THR A 53 -12.93 3.27 32.69
CA THR A 53 -13.77 4.17 33.48
C THR A 53 -14.16 3.45 34.78
N LEU A 54 -14.00 4.13 35.90
CA LEU A 54 -14.36 3.66 37.24
C LEU A 54 -15.63 4.38 37.70
N GLY A 55 -16.54 3.64 38.31
CA GLY A 55 -17.81 4.18 38.80
C GLY A 55 -18.05 3.89 40.28
N ARG A 56 -19.29 4.13 40.74
CA ARG A 56 -19.68 3.91 42.13
C ARG A 56 -19.37 2.50 42.61
N GLY A 57 -18.66 2.38 43.72
CA GLY A 57 -18.25 1.12 44.34
C GLY A 57 -16.86 0.66 43.90
N ASP A 58 -16.31 1.24 42.83
CA ASP A 58 -14.92 1.00 42.43
C ASP A 58 -13.94 1.76 43.37
N PHE A 59 -12.68 1.36 43.26
CA PHE A 59 -11.60 1.98 44.06
C PHE A 59 -10.33 2.16 43.20
N PHE A 60 -9.46 3.06 43.67
CA PHE A 60 -8.17 3.35 43.05
C PHE A 60 -7.13 3.76 44.10
N GLY A 61 -5.85 3.74 43.69
CA GLY A 61 -4.71 4.07 44.53
C GLY A 61 -4.13 2.89 45.31
N GLU A 62 -4.73 1.73 45.20
CA GLU A 62 -4.27 0.47 45.79
C GLU A 62 -2.94 0.01 45.22
N MET A 63 -2.74 0.17 43.87
CA MET A 63 -1.53 -0.31 43.20
C MET A 63 -0.26 0.35 43.75
N SER A 64 -0.25 1.68 43.88
CA SER A 64 0.89 2.40 44.42
C SER A 64 1.13 2.15 45.92
N LEU A 65 0.11 1.72 46.67
CA LEU A 65 0.26 1.37 48.08
C LEU A 65 0.74 -0.06 48.31
N LEU A 66 0.50 -0.95 47.33
CA LEU A 66 0.92 -2.36 47.36
C LEU A 66 2.33 -2.58 46.80
N PHE A 67 2.85 -1.63 46.01
CA PHE A 67 4.21 -1.66 45.46
C PHE A 67 5.15 -0.70 46.18
N THR A 68 6.43 -1.02 46.13
CA THR A 68 7.49 -0.26 46.82
C THR A 68 7.69 1.17 46.30
N ASP A 69 7.28 1.44 45.07
CA ASP A 69 7.56 2.70 44.38
C ASP A 69 6.60 3.83 44.77
N SER A 70 5.46 3.50 45.37
CA SER A 70 4.44 4.44 45.85
C SER A 70 4.03 5.55 44.87
N VAL A 71 4.14 5.30 43.56
CA VAL A 71 3.77 6.25 42.50
C VAL A 71 2.51 5.83 41.76
N ARG A 72 1.78 6.79 41.22
CA ARG A 72 0.60 6.56 40.38
C ARG A 72 0.98 5.93 39.06
N SER A 73 0.38 4.79 38.72
CA SER A 73 0.61 4.07 37.47
C SER A 73 -0.17 4.61 36.27
N ALA A 74 -1.04 5.59 36.51
CA ALA A 74 -1.91 6.24 35.53
C ALA A 74 -2.40 7.58 36.03
N SER A 75 -3.01 8.40 35.18
CA SER A 75 -3.71 9.64 35.55
C SER A 75 -5.20 9.38 35.75
N GLY A 76 -5.87 10.17 36.58
CA GLY A 76 -7.32 10.06 36.81
C GLY A 76 -8.02 11.41 36.72
N ARG A 77 -9.09 11.47 35.92
CA ARG A 77 -9.90 12.67 35.74
C ARG A 77 -11.37 12.37 36.04
N ALA A 78 -12.02 13.26 36.76
CA ALA A 78 -13.45 13.18 37.01
C ALA A 78 -14.24 13.43 35.71
N ARG A 79 -15.01 12.44 35.25
CA ARG A 79 -15.88 12.55 34.07
C ARG A 79 -17.18 13.27 34.39
N THR A 80 -17.69 13.00 35.61
CA THR A 80 -18.85 13.64 36.19
C THR A 80 -18.45 14.26 37.55
N PRO A 81 -19.27 15.03 38.24
CA PRO A 81 -19.00 15.34 39.66
C PRO A 81 -18.83 14.04 40.43
N VAL A 82 -17.73 13.91 41.20
CA VAL A 82 -17.40 12.68 41.92
C VAL A 82 -17.35 12.94 43.44
N GLN A 83 -17.81 11.94 44.18
CA GLN A 83 -17.69 11.85 45.63
C GLN A 83 -16.76 10.69 45.95
N LEU A 84 -15.68 10.96 46.64
CA LEU A 84 -14.65 10.02 47.05
C LEU A 84 -14.69 9.81 48.56
N LEU A 85 -14.38 8.59 48.96
CA LEU A 85 -14.08 8.25 50.37
C LEU A 85 -12.60 7.87 50.42
N GLU A 86 -11.80 8.72 51.03
CA GLU A 86 -10.32 8.58 51.05
C GLU A 86 -9.81 8.12 52.43
N MET A 87 -8.76 7.31 52.41
CA MET A 87 -7.95 6.99 53.59
C MET A 87 -6.47 7.06 53.26
N LYS A 88 -5.64 7.35 54.29
CA LYS A 88 -4.18 7.35 54.15
C LYS A 88 -3.64 5.92 54.01
N GLY A 89 -2.52 5.78 53.28
CA GLY A 89 -1.87 4.50 53.04
C GLY A 89 -1.57 3.68 54.29
N ARG A 90 -1.11 4.33 55.37
CA ARG A 90 -0.90 3.65 56.66
C ARG A 90 -2.19 3.06 57.26
N GLN A 91 -3.33 3.71 57.06
CA GLN A 91 -4.62 3.23 57.55
C GLN A 91 -5.11 2.07 56.67
N PHE A 92 -4.85 2.13 55.35
CA PHE A 92 -5.15 1.06 54.40
C PHE A 92 -4.34 -0.20 54.75
N ASP A 93 -3.04 -0.05 55.01
CA ASP A 93 -2.17 -1.16 55.39
C ASP A 93 -2.65 -1.84 56.68
N LEU A 94 -2.94 -1.06 57.72
CA LEU A 94 -3.51 -1.57 58.97
C LEU A 94 -4.86 -2.29 58.77
N LEU A 95 -5.67 -1.81 57.83
CA LEU A 95 -6.96 -2.46 57.46
C LEU A 95 -6.73 -3.79 56.84
N LEU A 96 -5.79 -3.92 55.86
CA LEU A 96 -5.46 -5.18 55.21
C LEU A 96 -4.93 -6.23 56.21
N HIS A 97 -4.08 -5.82 57.15
CA HIS A 97 -3.58 -6.71 58.20
C HIS A 97 -4.67 -7.18 59.16
N ARG A 98 -5.67 -6.36 59.44
CA ARG A 98 -6.80 -6.73 60.32
C ARG A 98 -7.91 -7.50 59.61
N ARG A 99 -8.00 -7.41 58.31
CA ARG A 99 -9.03 -8.01 57.49
C ARG A 99 -8.45 -8.70 56.23
N PRO A 100 -7.81 -9.85 56.37
CA PRO A 100 -7.18 -10.54 55.23
C PRO A 100 -8.14 -10.84 54.08
N THR A 101 -9.42 -11.01 54.36
CA THR A 101 -10.46 -11.23 53.32
C THR A 101 -10.59 -10.04 52.35
N LEU A 102 -10.47 -8.79 52.88
CA LEU A 102 -10.50 -7.61 52.04
C LEU A 102 -9.27 -7.54 51.13
N ALA A 103 -8.11 -7.95 51.62
CA ALA A 103 -6.89 -8.03 50.79
C ALA A 103 -7.09 -8.99 49.61
N ILE A 104 -7.73 -10.12 49.81
CA ILE A 104 -8.07 -11.11 48.79
C ILE A 104 -9.06 -10.52 47.76
N GLU A 105 -10.07 -9.79 48.20
CA GLU A 105 -11.05 -9.15 47.32
C GLU A 105 -10.41 -8.04 46.45
N ILE A 106 -9.58 -7.21 47.05
CA ILE A 106 -8.81 -6.19 46.33
C ILE A 106 -7.88 -6.85 45.30
N LEU A 107 -7.15 -7.90 45.68
CA LEU A 107 -6.27 -8.64 44.78
C LEU A 107 -7.03 -9.22 43.60
N ARG A 108 -8.19 -9.84 43.86
CA ARG A 108 -9.05 -10.37 42.77
C ARG A 108 -9.50 -9.28 41.82
N SER A 109 -9.90 -8.11 42.35
CA SER A 109 -10.30 -6.98 41.52
C SER A 109 -9.14 -6.48 40.65
N VAL A 110 -7.94 -6.31 41.23
CA VAL A 110 -6.73 -5.86 40.50
C VAL A 110 -6.36 -6.87 39.40
N VAL A 111 -6.35 -8.18 39.72
CA VAL A 111 -6.04 -9.23 38.73
C VAL A 111 -7.09 -9.24 37.62
N SER A 112 -8.37 -9.07 37.94
CA SER A 112 -9.43 -9.00 36.92
C SER A 112 -9.24 -7.80 35.98
N ARG A 113 -8.95 -6.62 36.52
CA ARG A 113 -8.67 -5.42 35.73
C ARG A 113 -7.43 -5.60 34.83
N LEU A 114 -6.36 -6.20 35.37
CA LEU A 114 -5.16 -6.48 34.60
C LEU A 114 -5.45 -7.39 33.41
N ARG A 115 -6.18 -8.49 33.61
CA ARG A 115 -6.58 -9.41 32.53
C ARG A 115 -7.43 -8.75 31.44
N LEU A 116 -8.34 -7.87 31.82
CA LEU A 116 -9.17 -7.14 30.85
C LEU A 116 -8.31 -6.21 29.98
N THR A 117 -7.38 -5.48 30.60
CA THR A 117 -6.45 -4.59 29.89
C THR A 117 -5.50 -5.37 28.98
N GLU A 118 -4.94 -6.47 29.48
CA GLU A 118 -4.05 -7.35 28.71
C GLU A 118 -4.77 -7.94 27.46
N ASN A 119 -5.97 -8.47 27.65
CA ASN A 119 -6.76 -9.01 26.54
C ASN A 119 -7.08 -7.95 25.48
N ALA A 120 -7.41 -6.73 25.90
CA ALA A 120 -7.68 -5.63 24.97
C ALA A 120 -6.43 -5.25 24.15
N VAL A 121 -5.26 -5.17 24.80
CA VAL A 121 -3.98 -4.89 24.12
C VAL A 121 -3.62 -6.00 23.14
N ILE A 122 -3.76 -7.27 23.55
CA ILE A 122 -3.49 -8.41 22.68
C ILE A 122 -4.43 -8.42 21.47
N ALA A 123 -5.71 -8.11 21.65
CA ALA A 123 -6.68 -8.04 20.57
C ALA A 123 -6.32 -6.93 19.56
N ASP A 124 -5.96 -5.73 20.05
CA ASP A 124 -5.53 -4.60 19.22
C ASP A 124 -4.26 -4.93 18.42
N LEU A 125 -3.24 -5.49 19.09
CA LEU A 125 -2.00 -5.91 18.43
C LEU A 125 -2.25 -6.96 17.35
N ARG A 126 -3.13 -7.93 17.60
CA ARG A 126 -3.49 -8.95 16.60
C ARG A 126 -4.24 -8.35 15.41
N ALA A 127 -5.10 -7.35 15.64
CA ALA A 127 -5.80 -6.65 14.57
C ALA A 127 -4.80 -5.89 13.68
N ARG A 128 -3.93 -5.07 14.27
CA ARG A 128 -2.90 -4.30 13.55
C ARG A 128 -1.91 -5.21 12.80
N ASN A 129 -1.53 -6.33 13.41
CA ASN A 129 -0.65 -7.30 12.76
C ASN A 129 -1.29 -7.90 11.51
N ARG A 130 -2.60 -8.24 11.57
CA ARG A 130 -3.33 -8.74 10.39
C ARG A 130 -3.40 -7.71 9.27
N GLU A 131 -3.69 -6.45 9.60
CA GLU A 131 -3.71 -5.33 8.64
C GLU A 131 -2.33 -5.13 7.99
N LEU A 132 -1.28 -5.14 8.79
CA LEU A 132 0.10 -5.00 8.30
C LEU A 132 0.50 -6.14 7.37
N VAL A 133 0.19 -7.39 7.73
CA VAL A 133 0.46 -8.56 6.90
C VAL A 133 -0.31 -8.48 5.57
N GLN A 134 -1.56 -8.02 5.60
CA GLN A 134 -2.33 -7.84 4.37
C GLN A 134 -1.75 -6.74 3.49
N ALA A 135 -1.47 -5.57 4.06
CA ALA A 135 -0.85 -4.45 3.33
C ALA A 135 0.50 -4.85 2.70
N TYR A 136 1.30 -5.64 3.42
CA TYR A 136 2.57 -6.14 2.90
C TYR A 136 2.39 -7.09 1.69
N ARG A 137 1.40 -7.99 1.75
CA ARG A 137 1.07 -8.88 0.62
C ARG A 137 0.60 -8.09 -0.61
N ASP A 138 -0.26 -7.10 -0.39
CA ASP A 138 -0.78 -6.26 -1.47
C ASP A 138 0.35 -5.45 -2.12
N LEU A 139 1.27 -4.93 -1.33
CA LEU A 139 2.46 -4.23 -1.82
C LEU A 139 3.35 -5.15 -2.64
N GLN A 140 3.64 -6.36 -2.18
CA GLN A 140 4.42 -7.33 -2.93
C GLN A 140 3.77 -7.70 -4.28
N ALA A 141 2.44 -7.90 -4.28
CA ALA A 141 1.70 -8.18 -5.50
C ALA A 141 1.74 -7.00 -6.50
N ALA A 142 1.64 -5.76 -6.00
CA ALA A 142 1.76 -4.56 -6.81
C ALA A 142 3.18 -4.40 -7.39
N GLN A 143 4.21 -4.62 -6.61
CA GLN A 143 5.60 -4.59 -7.06
C GLN A 143 5.87 -5.63 -8.17
N ALA A 144 5.40 -6.87 -7.99
CA ALA A 144 5.57 -7.92 -9.00
C ALA A 144 4.89 -7.55 -10.33
N ARG A 145 3.71 -6.91 -10.30
CA ARG A 145 3.02 -6.42 -11.50
C ARG A 145 3.80 -5.31 -12.19
N LEU A 146 4.35 -4.36 -11.42
CA LEU A 146 5.16 -3.27 -11.98
C LEU A 146 6.42 -3.80 -12.68
N ILE A 147 7.15 -4.72 -12.05
CA ILE A 147 8.33 -5.34 -12.65
C ILE A 147 7.99 -6.05 -13.98
N GLU A 148 6.88 -6.78 -14.02
CA GLU A 148 6.45 -7.45 -15.25
C GLU A 148 6.02 -6.45 -16.35
N GLN A 149 5.34 -5.36 -15.98
CA GLN A 149 5.01 -4.28 -16.92
C GLN A 149 6.27 -3.61 -17.49
N GLU A 150 7.23 -3.27 -16.64
CA GLU A 150 8.50 -2.67 -17.08
C GLU A 150 9.28 -3.60 -18.01
N ARG A 151 9.26 -4.91 -17.72
CA ARG A 151 9.88 -5.91 -18.58
C ARG A 151 9.24 -5.96 -19.96
N ILE A 152 7.92 -6.01 -20.03
CA ILE A 152 7.16 -6.03 -21.29
C ILE A 152 7.43 -4.73 -22.08
N GLU A 153 7.42 -3.58 -21.40
CA GLU A 153 7.74 -2.29 -22.05
C GLU A 153 9.16 -2.26 -22.61
N TYR A 154 10.12 -2.80 -21.89
CA TYR A 154 11.50 -2.90 -22.36
C TYR A 154 11.60 -3.80 -23.61
N GLU A 155 10.97 -4.97 -23.61
CA GLU A 155 10.94 -5.88 -24.76
C GLU A 155 10.28 -5.22 -25.99
N LEU A 156 9.16 -4.52 -25.81
CA LEU A 156 8.49 -3.79 -26.89
C LEU A 156 9.33 -2.64 -27.41
N ARG A 157 10.04 -1.92 -26.55
CA ARG A 157 10.95 -0.82 -26.96
C ARG A 157 12.11 -1.37 -27.78
N THR A 158 12.64 -2.52 -27.39
CA THR A 158 13.68 -3.22 -28.15
C THR A 158 13.18 -3.66 -29.54
N ALA A 159 11.97 -4.23 -29.59
CA ALA A 159 11.34 -4.60 -30.86
C ALA A 159 11.12 -3.39 -31.77
N ARG A 160 10.71 -2.24 -31.22
CA ARG A 160 10.61 -0.99 -31.98
C ARG A 160 11.95 -0.57 -32.57
N GLN A 161 13.03 -0.63 -31.80
CA GLN A 161 14.36 -0.29 -32.31
C GLN A 161 14.80 -1.21 -33.45
N ILE A 162 14.41 -2.48 -33.43
CA ILE A 162 14.67 -3.40 -34.52
C ILE A 162 13.88 -2.98 -35.76
N GLN A 163 12.58 -2.67 -35.62
CA GLN A 163 11.75 -2.21 -36.74
C GLN A 163 12.31 -0.91 -37.37
N GLU A 164 12.69 0.07 -36.54
CA GLU A 164 13.29 1.33 -37.01
C GLU A 164 14.59 1.09 -37.82
N ARG A 165 15.34 0.02 -37.52
CA ARG A 165 16.54 -0.34 -38.28
C ARG A 165 16.23 -1.05 -39.60
N MET A 166 15.04 -1.59 -39.75
CA MET A 166 14.58 -2.22 -41.01
C MET A 166 14.14 -1.19 -42.03
N LEU A 167 13.72 -0.01 -41.57
CA LEU A 167 13.38 1.11 -42.46
C LEU A 167 14.64 1.80 -43.01
N PRO A 168 14.58 2.41 -44.22
CA PRO A 168 15.72 3.06 -44.80
C PRO A 168 16.15 4.28 -43.96
N LYS A 169 17.42 4.28 -43.56
CA LYS A 169 18.04 5.41 -42.85
C LYS A 169 18.54 6.51 -43.79
N VAL A 170 18.88 6.11 -44.98
CA VAL A 170 19.38 7.01 -46.02
C VAL A 170 18.52 6.81 -47.25
N LEU A 171 17.95 7.89 -47.76
CA LEU A 171 17.14 7.86 -48.95
C LEU A 171 18.03 8.10 -50.18
N PRO A 172 17.76 7.43 -51.31
CA PRO A 172 18.49 7.65 -52.54
C PRO A 172 18.27 9.09 -53.04
N SER A 173 19.29 9.67 -53.64
CA SER A 173 19.19 10.99 -54.29
C SER A 173 18.53 10.83 -55.67
N ILE A 174 17.50 11.62 -55.92
CA ILE A 174 16.79 11.64 -57.23
C ILE A 174 16.94 13.07 -57.77
N GLY A 175 17.51 13.22 -58.95
CA GLY A 175 17.72 14.53 -59.53
C GLY A 175 16.43 15.36 -59.63
N GLY A 176 16.45 16.58 -59.06
CA GLY A 176 15.30 17.47 -59.07
C GLY A 176 14.27 17.22 -57.95
N TYR A 177 14.46 16.24 -57.08
CA TYR A 177 13.51 15.90 -56.00
C TYR A 177 14.19 15.85 -54.65
N SER A 178 13.46 16.27 -53.59
CA SER A 178 13.81 16.11 -52.18
C SER A 178 12.88 15.11 -51.55
N LEU A 179 13.44 14.07 -50.95
CA LEU A 179 12.67 13.02 -50.27
C LEU A 179 12.78 13.19 -48.77
N SER A 180 11.65 13.03 -48.09
CA SER A 180 11.59 12.93 -46.63
C SER A 180 10.61 11.82 -46.21
N THR A 181 10.89 11.21 -45.09
CA THR A 181 10.06 10.13 -44.55
C THR A 181 9.69 10.40 -43.10
N CYS A 182 8.54 9.94 -42.69
CA CYS A 182 8.07 9.99 -41.32
C CYS A 182 7.37 8.65 -40.99
N TRP A 183 7.75 8.08 -39.86
CA TRP A 183 7.13 6.83 -39.38
C TRP A 183 6.72 6.97 -37.92
N LEU A 184 5.42 6.91 -37.67
CA LEU A 184 4.83 7.10 -36.34
C LEU A 184 3.85 5.96 -36.05
N PRO A 185 4.32 4.85 -35.45
CA PRO A 185 3.43 3.72 -35.13
C PRO A 185 2.42 4.12 -34.05
N ALA A 186 1.18 3.66 -34.16
CA ALA A 186 0.10 3.95 -33.23
C ALA A 186 0.30 3.32 -31.83
N ARG A 187 1.19 2.32 -31.73
CA ARG A 187 1.65 1.69 -30.48
C ARG A 187 3.17 1.67 -30.46
N THR A 188 3.75 0.99 -29.46
CA THR A 188 5.23 0.85 -29.37
C THR A 188 5.83 0.22 -30.63
N VAL A 189 5.16 -0.76 -31.23
CA VAL A 189 5.49 -1.39 -32.53
C VAL A 189 4.32 -1.27 -33.48
N GLY A 190 4.57 -1.25 -34.79
CA GLY A 190 3.56 -1.00 -35.83
C GLY A 190 3.58 -2.01 -36.97
N GLY A 191 2.48 -2.01 -37.75
CA GLY A 191 2.36 -2.74 -39.01
C GLY A 191 2.78 -1.93 -40.22
N ASP A 192 2.73 -0.60 -40.12
CA ASP A 192 3.09 0.32 -41.21
C ASP A 192 4.57 0.24 -41.52
N PHE A 193 4.91 0.33 -42.78
CA PHE A 193 6.30 0.39 -43.23
C PHE A 193 6.44 1.16 -44.56
N TYR A 194 7.64 1.64 -44.81
CA TYR A 194 8.03 2.17 -46.09
C TYR A 194 9.45 1.70 -46.43
N ASP A 195 9.76 1.70 -47.72
CA ASP A 195 11.12 1.50 -48.19
C ASP A 195 11.37 2.36 -49.41
N CYS A 196 12.65 2.70 -49.62
CA CYS A 196 13.07 3.45 -50.78
C CYS A 196 14.53 3.04 -51.13
N PHE A 197 14.74 2.43 -52.28
CA PHE A 197 16.02 1.90 -52.66
C PHE A 197 16.27 1.94 -54.16
N PRO A 198 17.52 1.96 -54.64
CA PRO A 198 17.87 1.87 -56.07
C PRO A 198 17.41 0.52 -56.63
N SER A 199 16.74 0.55 -57.82
CA SER A 199 16.16 -0.64 -58.50
C SER A 199 16.80 -0.87 -59.88
N GLY A 200 18.11 -0.78 -60.03
CA GLY A 200 18.79 -0.97 -61.28
C GLY A 200 18.48 0.13 -62.31
N ASP A 201 19.27 0.22 -63.38
CA ASP A 201 19.08 1.14 -64.53
C ASP A 201 18.77 2.60 -64.15
N GLY A 202 19.31 3.11 -63.01
CA GLY A 202 19.09 4.47 -62.54
C GLY A 202 17.65 4.72 -62.00
N ARG A 203 16.82 3.72 -61.82
CA ARG A 203 15.49 3.80 -61.20
C ARG A 203 15.58 3.69 -59.69
N VAL A 204 14.54 4.20 -58.98
CA VAL A 204 14.36 4.09 -57.57
C VAL A 204 12.99 3.47 -57.27
N ALA A 205 12.98 2.44 -56.47
CA ALA A 205 11.75 1.84 -55.99
C ALA A 205 11.24 2.52 -54.75
N PHE A 206 9.95 2.81 -54.70
CA PHE A 206 9.23 3.30 -53.50
C PHE A 206 8.26 2.19 -53.06
N VAL A 207 8.26 1.94 -51.78
CA VAL A 207 7.36 0.95 -51.15
C VAL A 207 6.67 1.60 -49.96
N ILE A 208 5.38 1.42 -49.91
CA ILE A 208 4.56 1.77 -48.69
C ILE A 208 3.65 0.59 -48.45
N GLY A 209 3.57 0.15 -47.19
CA GLY A 209 2.69 -0.95 -46.81
C GLY A 209 2.12 -0.75 -45.42
N ASP A 210 0.96 -1.35 -45.21
CA ASP A 210 0.26 -1.40 -43.94
C ASP A 210 -0.27 -2.84 -43.71
N VAL A 211 0.02 -3.35 -42.53
CA VAL A 211 -0.41 -4.68 -42.07
C VAL A 211 -1.65 -4.54 -41.21
N THR A 212 -2.69 -5.28 -41.50
CA THR A 212 -3.89 -5.32 -40.67
C THR A 212 -3.60 -5.69 -39.24
N GLY A 213 -4.26 -4.98 -38.31
CA GLY A 213 -4.08 -5.15 -36.88
C GLY A 213 -3.04 -4.22 -36.30
N LYS A 214 -2.54 -4.51 -35.13
CA LYS A 214 -1.59 -3.69 -34.39
C LYS A 214 -0.84 -4.47 -33.32
N GLY A 215 0.28 -3.92 -32.87
CA GLY A 215 1.13 -4.58 -31.90
C GLY A 215 2.01 -5.67 -32.48
N ILE A 216 2.42 -6.62 -31.67
CA ILE A 216 3.44 -7.63 -32.04
C ILE A 216 3.10 -8.45 -33.30
N PRO A 217 1.85 -8.98 -33.48
CA PRO A 217 1.55 -9.74 -34.68
C PRO A 217 1.73 -8.94 -35.99
N ALA A 218 1.22 -7.71 -36.02
CA ALA A 218 1.38 -6.82 -37.17
C ALA A 218 2.86 -6.45 -37.39
N ALA A 219 3.61 -6.24 -36.33
CA ALA A 219 5.03 -5.94 -36.36
C ALA A 219 5.88 -7.08 -36.96
N LEU A 220 5.55 -8.31 -36.68
CA LEU A 220 6.23 -9.51 -37.23
C LEU A 220 5.93 -9.68 -38.72
N VAL A 221 4.67 -9.53 -39.14
CA VAL A 221 4.27 -9.59 -40.53
C VAL A 221 4.91 -8.46 -41.33
N MET A 222 4.97 -7.25 -40.75
CA MET A 222 5.68 -6.12 -41.36
C MET A 222 7.16 -6.44 -41.61
N ALA A 223 7.87 -6.98 -40.60
CA ALA A 223 9.28 -7.31 -40.72
C ALA A 223 9.53 -8.37 -41.81
N THR A 224 8.68 -9.39 -41.86
CA THR A 224 8.72 -10.43 -42.91
C THR A 224 8.48 -9.82 -44.30
N THR A 225 7.46 -8.95 -44.42
CA THR A 225 7.13 -8.27 -45.67
C THR A 225 8.26 -7.40 -46.18
N CYS A 226 8.84 -6.56 -45.32
CA CYS A 226 9.99 -5.70 -45.66
C CYS A 226 11.17 -6.51 -46.19
N SER A 227 11.51 -7.60 -45.50
CA SER A 227 12.63 -8.47 -45.93
C SER A 227 12.33 -9.14 -47.27
N LEU A 228 11.10 -9.58 -47.49
CA LEU A 228 10.68 -10.21 -48.72
C LEU A 228 10.65 -9.22 -49.89
N VAL A 229 10.19 -7.99 -49.68
CA VAL A 229 10.20 -6.95 -50.70
C VAL A 229 11.64 -6.71 -51.19
N ARG A 230 12.61 -6.55 -50.34
CA ARG A 230 14.02 -6.34 -50.72
C ARG A 230 14.60 -7.54 -51.45
N PHE A 231 14.32 -8.77 -50.99
CA PHE A 231 14.78 -9.99 -51.63
C PHE A 231 14.21 -10.16 -53.02
N VAL A 232 12.92 -9.86 -53.23
CA VAL A 232 12.28 -9.95 -54.54
C VAL A 232 12.80 -8.84 -55.49
N ALA A 233 13.06 -7.66 -54.98
CA ALA A 233 13.58 -6.55 -55.74
C ALA A 233 15.00 -6.78 -56.34
N GLU A 234 15.78 -7.70 -55.76
CA GLU A 234 17.07 -8.12 -56.34
C GLU A 234 16.85 -8.95 -57.63
N GLN A 235 15.70 -9.57 -57.80
CA GLN A 235 15.43 -10.49 -58.91
C GLN A 235 14.48 -9.90 -59.95
N LEU A 236 13.58 -9.03 -59.56
CA LEU A 236 12.52 -8.46 -60.36
C LEU A 236 12.51 -6.95 -60.24
N SER A 237 12.39 -6.22 -61.35
CA SER A 237 12.33 -4.76 -61.35
C SER A 237 10.99 -4.15 -61.70
N ALA A 238 10.03 -4.98 -62.16
CA ALA A 238 8.70 -4.52 -62.48
C ALA A 238 7.72 -4.69 -61.27
N PRO A 239 6.98 -3.64 -60.86
CA PRO A 239 6.15 -3.66 -59.64
C PRO A 239 5.08 -4.77 -59.62
N GLY A 240 4.39 -5.01 -60.71
CA GLY A 240 3.36 -6.05 -60.83
C GLY A 240 3.87 -7.48 -60.52
N PRO A 241 4.88 -7.96 -61.22
CA PRO A 241 5.54 -9.24 -60.95
C PRO A 241 6.12 -9.33 -59.53
N MET A 242 6.68 -8.22 -58.99
CA MET A 242 7.15 -8.18 -57.60
C MET A 242 6.01 -8.43 -56.61
N LEU A 243 4.91 -7.69 -56.73
CA LEU A 243 3.75 -7.84 -55.84
C LEU A 243 3.16 -9.25 -55.93
N ALA A 244 3.03 -9.82 -57.12
CA ALA A 244 2.56 -11.20 -57.30
C ALA A 244 3.46 -12.19 -56.54
N ARG A 245 4.77 -12.09 -56.72
CA ARG A 245 5.74 -12.98 -56.07
C ARG A 245 5.76 -12.83 -54.53
N ILE A 246 5.61 -11.60 -54.04
CA ILE A 246 5.51 -11.29 -52.60
C ILE A 246 4.22 -11.91 -52.06
N ASN A 247 3.08 -11.71 -52.74
CA ASN A 247 1.78 -12.24 -52.30
C ASN A 247 1.81 -13.76 -52.22
N ASP A 248 2.28 -14.46 -53.27
CA ASP A 248 2.34 -15.94 -53.31
C ASP A 248 3.17 -16.50 -52.14
N ARG A 249 4.15 -15.74 -51.67
CA ARG A 249 5.04 -16.18 -50.61
C ARG A 249 4.46 -15.86 -49.23
N ILE A 250 3.95 -14.66 -49.05
CA ILE A 250 3.51 -14.20 -47.72
C ILE A 250 2.13 -14.74 -47.34
N ALA A 251 1.25 -14.97 -48.31
CA ALA A 251 -0.10 -15.47 -48.05
C ALA A 251 -0.14 -16.86 -47.40
N ALA A 252 0.92 -17.66 -47.58
CA ALA A 252 1.06 -18.99 -46.95
C ALA A 252 1.56 -18.89 -45.49
N ASP A 253 2.23 -17.79 -45.10
CA ASP A 253 2.95 -17.66 -43.83
C ASP A 253 2.27 -16.73 -42.82
N ILE A 254 1.29 -15.93 -43.27
CA ILE A 254 0.57 -15.00 -42.36
C ILE A 254 -0.66 -15.67 -41.71
N PRO A 255 -1.01 -15.31 -40.49
CA PRO A 255 -2.19 -15.83 -39.81
C PRO A 255 -3.49 -15.52 -40.55
N ASP A 256 -4.50 -16.39 -40.43
CA ASP A 256 -5.84 -16.16 -40.93
C ASP A 256 -6.37 -14.79 -40.54
N LYS A 257 -7.01 -14.10 -41.50
CA LYS A 257 -7.57 -12.73 -41.35
C LYS A 257 -6.53 -11.60 -41.27
N MET A 258 -5.24 -11.88 -41.39
CA MET A 258 -4.24 -10.84 -41.55
C MET A 258 -3.95 -10.68 -43.05
N PHE A 259 -3.71 -9.43 -43.47
CA PHE A 259 -3.27 -9.10 -44.83
C PHE A 259 -2.40 -7.86 -44.81
N VAL A 260 -1.71 -7.65 -45.87
CA VAL A 260 -0.84 -6.47 -46.07
C VAL A 260 -1.37 -5.72 -47.28
N THR A 261 -1.64 -4.43 -47.11
CA THR A 261 -1.78 -3.53 -48.25
C THR A 261 -0.40 -3.01 -48.63
N CYS A 262 -0.03 -3.08 -49.87
CA CYS A 262 1.29 -2.69 -50.32
C CYS A 262 1.23 -2.01 -51.69
N LEU A 263 1.92 -0.86 -51.79
CA LEU A 263 2.14 -0.16 -53.03
C LEU A 263 3.66 -0.22 -53.35
N ILE A 264 3.98 -0.60 -54.58
CA ILE A 264 5.33 -0.53 -55.11
C ILE A 264 5.30 0.32 -56.38
N ALA A 265 6.16 1.34 -56.45
CA ALA A 265 6.30 2.22 -57.62
C ALA A 265 7.77 2.37 -58.04
#